data_a99d099fccbdeb6a8a1aa0a9d4395680
#
_entry.id   a99d099fccbdeb6a8a1aa0a9d4395680
#
_cell.length_a   1.000
_cell.length_b   1.000
_cell.length_c   1.000
_cell.angle_alpha   90.00
_cell.angle_beta   90.00
_cell.angle_gamma   90.00
#
_symmetry.space_group_name_H-M   'P 1'
#
loop_
_entity.id
_entity.type
_entity.pdbx_description
1 polymer ?
#
loop_
_entity_poly.entity_id
_entity_poly.type
_entity_poly.pdbx_seq_one_letter_code
_entity_poly.pdbx_strand_id
1 'polypeptide(L)'
;MKKTTTFLLGVVVLFLAACSGNSGFKKTKSGLVYKIISDGKGPVVKNGQFLKVHYTQSIKKNSKDSVLVSSFDGMPTYAQVDSVPESYNPATVFGMLRDGDSVVIVMEVDSIYKTADQRPPFMAAKDKLTLTFKVLEIIENEEALRVDQQALLEKQKKEEVKEIEEYLAKNNIQAQKTEKGTFVQIETPGTGPAADSGKAVHVLYTGKTFEGKVFDSNVDTSFGHPEPYVLVIGQRGAIEGWDDGLRLFRKGGKGKLYIPSMLAYGGNPPQGAPFKPFENLMFDIEVVDVTDAPAQQPGFPGQPPTR
;
A
#
# COMPACT_ATOMS: atom_id res chain seq x y z
N MET A 1 36.09 -18.54 9.57
CA MET A 1 35.61 -18.44 8.18
C MET A 1 34.08 -18.33 8.22
N LYS A 2 33.52 -17.13 8.17
CA LYS A 2 32.08 -16.87 8.18
C LYS A 2 31.58 -16.82 6.74
N LYS A 3 30.75 -17.77 6.35
CA LYS A 3 30.07 -17.76 5.04
C LYS A 3 28.88 -16.80 5.15
N THR A 4 29.00 -15.63 4.57
CA THR A 4 27.90 -14.70 4.34
C THR A 4 27.09 -15.23 3.16
N THR A 5 25.90 -15.73 3.43
CA THR A 5 24.93 -16.11 2.40
C THR A 5 24.17 -14.86 1.99
N THR A 6 24.64 -14.24 0.91
CA THR A 6 23.94 -13.13 0.27
C THR A 6 22.73 -13.71 -0.46
N PHE A 7 21.54 -13.44 0.07
CA PHE A 7 20.29 -13.73 -0.63
C PHE A 7 20.13 -12.68 -1.74
N LEU A 8 20.50 -13.09 -2.94
CA LEU A 8 20.32 -12.28 -4.15
C LEU A 8 18.84 -12.40 -4.53
N LEU A 9 18.06 -11.38 -4.18
CA LEU A 9 16.68 -11.22 -4.66
C LEU A 9 16.78 -10.96 -6.17
N GLY A 10 16.54 -12.00 -6.95
CA GLY A 10 16.57 -11.95 -8.39
C GLY A 10 15.37 -11.16 -8.91
N VAL A 11 15.52 -9.86 -9.03
CA VAL A 11 14.66 -9.06 -9.91
C VAL A 11 14.92 -9.58 -11.31
N VAL A 12 14.01 -10.39 -11.84
CA VAL A 12 14.01 -10.77 -13.24
C VAL A 12 13.61 -9.54 -14.06
N VAL A 13 14.58 -8.65 -14.24
CA VAL A 13 14.52 -7.64 -15.29
C VAL A 13 14.69 -8.39 -16.60
N LEU A 14 13.58 -8.71 -17.26
CA LEU A 14 13.60 -9.18 -18.64
C LEU A 14 14.18 -8.06 -19.52
N PHE A 15 15.50 -8.09 -19.70
CA PHE A 15 16.16 -7.29 -20.73
C PHE A 15 15.58 -7.73 -22.08
N LEU A 16 14.68 -6.94 -22.65
CA LEU A 16 14.32 -7.01 -24.06
C LEU A 16 15.51 -6.48 -24.85
N ALA A 17 16.40 -7.38 -25.26
CA ALA A 17 17.37 -7.09 -26.30
C ALA A 17 16.57 -6.60 -27.53
N ALA A 18 16.82 -5.37 -27.93
CA ALA A 18 16.31 -4.79 -29.16
C ALA A 18 17.01 -5.47 -30.36
N CYS A 19 16.43 -6.57 -30.83
CA CYS A 19 16.70 -7.06 -32.18
C CYS A 19 15.49 -6.75 -33.04
N SER A 20 15.74 -6.12 -34.15
CA SER A 20 14.82 -5.77 -35.22
C SER A 20 13.93 -6.96 -35.65
N GLY A 21 12.63 -6.80 -35.46
CA GLY A 21 11.63 -7.74 -35.91
C GLY A 21 10.42 -7.73 -34.96
N ASN A 22 9.25 -7.52 -35.51
CA ASN A 22 7.95 -7.42 -34.86
C ASN A 22 7.55 -8.76 -34.16
N SER A 23 8.40 -9.27 -33.26
CA SER A 23 8.32 -10.61 -32.71
C SER A 23 7.32 -10.69 -31.56
N GLY A 24 6.06 -11.01 -31.87
CA GLY A 24 5.06 -11.47 -30.92
C GLY A 24 4.08 -10.41 -30.41
N PHE A 25 4.18 -9.14 -30.79
CA PHE A 25 3.14 -8.15 -30.52
C PHE A 25 2.00 -8.27 -31.54
N LYS A 26 0.78 -8.20 -31.04
CA LYS A 26 -0.47 -8.20 -31.79
C LYS A 26 -1.20 -6.87 -31.62
N LYS A 27 -2.18 -6.59 -32.44
CA LYS A 27 -3.11 -5.45 -32.28
C LYS A 27 -4.53 -5.95 -32.16
N THR A 28 -5.31 -5.33 -31.29
CA THR A 28 -6.77 -5.45 -31.29
C THR A 28 -7.34 -4.68 -32.48
N LYS A 29 -8.62 -4.85 -32.79
CA LYS A 29 -9.29 -4.05 -33.86
C LYS A 29 -9.30 -2.57 -33.51
N SER A 30 -9.37 -2.23 -32.23
CA SER A 30 -9.27 -0.84 -31.74
C SER A 30 -7.86 -0.26 -31.81
N GLY A 31 -6.84 -1.06 -32.17
CA GLY A 31 -5.45 -0.62 -32.33
C GLY A 31 -4.56 -0.78 -31.09
N LEU A 32 -5.08 -1.33 -30.00
CA LEU A 32 -4.31 -1.59 -28.79
C LEU A 32 -3.22 -2.63 -29.07
N VAL A 33 -1.97 -2.30 -28.73
CA VAL A 33 -0.81 -3.17 -28.97
C VAL A 33 -0.55 -4.01 -27.72
N TYR A 34 -0.50 -5.34 -27.87
CA TYR A 34 -0.28 -6.23 -26.75
C TYR A 34 0.57 -7.46 -27.14
N LYS A 35 1.17 -8.09 -26.11
CA LYS A 35 1.85 -9.38 -26.21
C LYS A 35 1.48 -10.23 -25.01
N ILE A 36 1.00 -11.46 -25.26
CA ILE A 36 0.78 -12.48 -24.23
C ILE A 36 1.95 -13.45 -24.29
N ILE A 37 2.55 -13.73 -23.14
CA ILE A 37 3.59 -14.73 -22.91
C ILE A 37 2.91 -15.83 -22.09
N SER A 38 2.63 -16.95 -22.72
CA SER A 38 1.86 -18.06 -22.18
C SER A 38 2.57 -19.38 -22.46
N ASP A 39 2.44 -20.34 -21.55
CA ASP A 39 2.83 -21.73 -21.81
C ASP A 39 1.71 -22.52 -22.52
N GLY A 40 0.56 -21.88 -22.73
CA GLY A 40 -0.62 -22.44 -23.42
C GLY A 40 -1.41 -23.45 -22.58
N LYS A 41 -1.04 -23.68 -21.32
CA LYS A 41 -1.71 -24.64 -20.46
C LYS A 41 -2.87 -24.01 -19.68
N GLY A 42 -3.78 -24.86 -19.20
CA GLY A 42 -4.95 -24.44 -18.43
C GLY A 42 -6.05 -23.77 -19.27
N PRO A 43 -7.22 -23.56 -18.68
CA PRO A 43 -8.34 -22.91 -19.34
C PRO A 43 -8.09 -21.41 -19.53
N VAL A 44 -8.71 -20.84 -20.55
CA VAL A 44 -8.84 -19.39 -20.70
C VAL A 44 -9.86 -18.91 -19.68
N VAL A 45 -9.60 -17.74 -19.09
CA VAL A 45 -10.52 -17.09 -18.19
C VAL A 45 -11.88 -16.84 -18.85
N LYS A 46 -12.95 -16.97 -18.08
CA LYS A 46 -14.32 -16.78 -18.57
C LYS A 46 -14.89 -15.45 -18.07
N ASN A 47 -15.92 -14.98 -18.79
CA ASN A 47 -16.70 -13.83 -18.35
C ASN A 47 -17.30 -14.06 -16.95
N GLY A 48 -17.23 -13.05 -16.08
CA GLY A 48 -17.66 -13.12 -14.68
C GLY A 48 -16.61 -13.64 -13.69
N GLN A 49 -15.51 -14.23 -14.16
CA GLN A 49 -14.36 -14.60 -13.33
C GLN A 49 -13.44 -13.41 -13.06
N PHE A 50 -12.51 -13.59 -12.14
CA PHE A 50 -11.54 -12.57 -11.77
C PHE A 50 -10.11 -13.06 -12.01
N LEU A 51 -9.27 -12.15 -12.48
CA LEU A 51 -7.82 -12.34 -12.56
C LEU A 51 -7.18 -11.75 -11.30
N LYS A 52 -6.47 -12.57 -10.54
CA LYS A 52 -5.54 -12.12 -9.51
C LYS A 52 -4.21 -11.82 -10.16
N VAL A 53 -3.72 -10.60 -10.08
CA VAL A 53 -2.56 -10.16 -10.84
C VAL A 53 -1.60 -9.31 -10.02
N HIS A 54 -0.32 -9.42 -10.30
CA HIS A 54 0.61 -8.31 -10.12
C HIS A 54 0.72 -7.51 -11.41
N TYR A 55 0.89 -6.20 -11.28
CA TYR A 55 1.06 -5.34 -12.44
C TYR A 55 2.11 -4.25 -12.22
N THR A 56 2.65 -3.77 -13.32
CA THR A 56 3.51 -2.60 -13.36
C THR A 56 3.02 -1.67 -14.45
N GLN A 57 2.92 -0.39 -14.13
CA GLN A 57 2.68 0.66 -15.08
C GLN A 57 3.95 1.49 -15.23
N SER A 58 4.46 1.61 -16.44
CA SER A 58 5.66 2.37 -16.75
C SER A 58 5.46 3.30 -17.93
N ILE A 59 6.23 4.38 -17.95
CA ILE A 59 6.27 5.31 -19.06
C ILE A 59 7.67 5.31 -19.67
N LYS A 60 7.76 5.30 -20.99
CA LYS A 60 9.04 5.37 -21.69
C LYS A 60 9.33 6.81 -22.09
N LYS A 61 10.40 7.38 -21.51
CA LYS A 61 10.91 8.72 -21.82
C LYS A 61 12.37 8.63 -22.24
N ASN A 62 12.71 9.25 -23.37
CA ASN A 62 14.12 9.33 -23.84
C ASN A 62 14.84 7.97 -23.76
N SER A 63 14.18 6.89 -24.21
CA SER A 63 14.66 5.50 -24.17
C SER A 63 14.82 4.89 -22.77
N LYS A 64 14.45 5.58 -21.69
CA LYS A 64 14.42 5.04 -20.32
C LYS A 64 12.98 4.72 -19.92
N ASP A 65 12.78 3.55 -19.35
CA ASP A 65 11.51 3.18 -18.72
C ASP A 65 11.52 3.70 -17.27
N SER A 66 10.48 4.43 -16.90
CA SER A 66 10.22 4.89 -15.54
C SER A 66 8.98 4.22 -15.01
N VAL A 67 9.09 3.46 -13.93
CA VAL A 67 7.96 2.83 -13.26
C VAL A 67 7.15 3.91 -12.55
N LEU A 68 5.86 3.97 -12.84
CA LEU A 68 4.91 4.88 -12.21
C LEU A 68 4.20 4.20 -11.03
N VAL A 69 3.79 2.94 -11.24
CA VAL A 69 3.10 2.11 -10.24
C VAL A 69 3.58 0.68 -10.40
N SER A 70 3.77 -0.01 -9.29
CA SER A 70 4.04 -1.46 -9.24
C SER A 70 3.30 -2.06 -8.05
N SER A 71 2.66 -3.20 -8.25
CA SER A 71 2.08 -4.00 -7.16
C SER A 71 3.02 -5.12 -6.71
N PHE A 72 4.19 -5.28 -7.34
CA PHE A 72 5.13 -6.37 -7.01
C PHE A 72 5.79 -6.21 -5.62
N ASP A 73 5.87 -4.97 -5.13
CA ASP A 73 6.39 -4.67 -3.78
C ASP A 73 5.27 -4.64 -2.73
N GLY A 74 4.08 -5.16 -3.06
CA GLY A 74 2.91 -5.17 -2.20
C GLY A 74 1.97 -6.32 -2.53
N MET A 75 0.69 -6.12 -2.27
CA MET A 75 -0.34 -7.13 -2.50
C MET A 75 -0.77 -7.19 -3.97
N PRO A 76 -1.12 -8.38 -4.50
CA PRO A 76 -1.76 -8.49 -5.80
C PRO A 76 -3.11 -7.77 -5.83
N THR A 77 -3.54 -7.38 -7.00
CA THR A 77 -4.86 -6.80 -7.26
C THR A 77 -5.74 -7.77 -8.03
N TYR A 78 -7.02 -7.42 -8.17
CA TYR A 78 -7.99 -8.25 -8.86
C TYR A 78 -8.66 -7.46 -9.98
N ALA A 79 -8.84 -8.09 -11.12
CA ALA A 79 -9.54 -7.52 -12.25
C ALA A 79 -10.68 -8.45 -12.68
N GLN A 80 -11.92 -7.95 -12.67
CA GLN A 80 -13.05 -8.70 -13.18
C GLN A 80 -12.97 -8.80 -14.70
N VAL A 81 -13.30 -9.96 -15.21
CA VAL A 81 -13.34 -10.21 -16.65
C VAL A 81 -14.78 -10.14 -17.10
N ASP A 82 -15.11 -9.05 -17.77
CA ASP A 82 -16.44 -8.81 -18.34
C ASP A 82 -16.40 -8.82 -19.87
N SER A 83 -17.56 -8.98 -20.47
CA SER A 83 -17.73 -8.75 -21.90
C SER A 83 -17.60 -7.26 -22.21
N VAL A 84 -16.38 -6.82 -22.46
CA VAL A 84 -16.10 -5.42 -22.81
C VAL A 84 -16.29 -5.24 -24.31
N PRO A 85 -17.10 -4.26 -24.77
CA PRO A 85 -17.11 -3.88 -26.17
C PRO A 85 -15.70 -3.57 -26.64
N GLU A 86 -15.37 -3.93 -27.86
CA GLU A 86 -14.04 -3.69 -28.39
C GLU A 86 -13.73 -2.19 -28.40
N SER A 87 -12.78 -1.78 -27.56
CA SER A 87 -12.37 -0.41 -27.36
C SER A 87 -10.87 -0.35 -27.10
N TYR A 88 -10.31 0.85 -27.13
CA TYR A 88 -8.90 1.08 -26.77
C TYR A 88 -8.74 1.01 -25.24
N ASN A 89 -8.99 -0.19 -24.69
CA ASN A 89 -8.98 -0.46 -23.25
C ASN A 89 -8.22 -1.77 -22.97
N PRO A 90 -7.28 -1.80 -22.00
CA PRO A 90 -6.57 -3.02 -21.61
C PRO A 90 -7.47 -4.21 -21.28
N ALA A 91 -8.65 -3.98 -20.73
CA ALA A 91 -9.62 -5.03 -20.39
C ALA A 91 -10.03 -5.91 -21.60
N THR A 92 -9.92 -5.40 -22.83
CA THR A 92 -10.20 -6.19 -24.05
C THR A 92 -9.26 -7.40 -24.23
N VAL A 93 -8.10 -7.39 -23.53
CA VAL A 93 -7.13 -8.48 -23.59
C VAL A 93 -7.38 -9.51 -22.48
N PHE A 94 -8.08 -9.15 -21.41
CA PHE A 94 -8.26 -10.01 -20.23
C PHE A 94 -8.91 -11.35 -20.57
N GLY A 95 -9.97 -11.35 -21.38
CA GLY A 95 -10.67 -12.56 -21.80
C GLY A 95 -9.84 -13.56 -22.63
N MET A 96 -8.58 -13.25 -22.95
CA MET A 96 -7.66 -14.13 -23.69
C MET A 96 -6.66 -14.83 -22.77
N LEU A 97 -6.65 -14.49 -21.46
CA LEU A 97 -5.60 -14.88 -20.52
C LEU A 97 -5.89 -16.22 -19.85
N ARG A 98 -4.81 -16.85 -19.44
CA ARG A 98 -4.77 -18.09 -18.67
C ARG A 98 -4.05 -17.86 -17.35
N ASP A 99 -4.23 -18.80 -16.44
CA ASP A 99 -3.41 -18.85 -15.25
C ASP A 99 -1.92 -18.91 -15.61
N GLY A 100 -1.09 -18.16 -14.88
CA GLY A 100 0.35 -18.07 -15.12
C GLY A 100 0.80 -17.20 -16.29
N ASP A 101 -0.10 -16.65 -17.11
CA ASP A 101 0.26 -15.77 -18.22
C ASP A 101 0.94 -14.47 -17.75
N SER A 102 1.79 -13.95 -18.62
CA SER A 102 2.30 -12.59 -18.52
C SER A 102 1.87 -11.79 -19.75
N VAL A 103 1.51 -10.53 -19.54
CA VAL A 103 0.97 -9.66 -20.60
C VAL A 103 1.69 -8.34 -20.59
N VAL A 104 2.04 -7.87 -21.78
CA VAL A 104 2.55 -6.52 -22.00
C VAL A 104 1.57 -5.80 -22.93
N ILE A 105 1.06 -4.66 -22.49
CA ILE A 105 0.18 -3.78 -23.26
C ILE A 105 0.87 -2.43 -23.41
N VAL A 106 0.93 -1.94 -24.65
CA VAL A 106 1.53 -0.64 -24.94
C VAL A 106 0.46 0.29 -25.48
N MET A 107 0.30 1.42 -24.81
CA MET A 107 -0.69 2.44 -25.13
C MET A 107 -0.02 3.77 -25.43
N GLU A 108 -0.54 4.52 -26.36
CA GLU A 108 -0.13 5.90 -26.60
C GLU A 108 -0.88 6.85 -25.65
N VAL A 109 -0.17 7.79 -25.03
CA VAL A 109 -0.72 8.69 -24.02
C VAL A 109 -1.86 9.54 -24.58
N ASP A 110 -1.78 10.01 -25.83
CA ASP A 110 -2.84 10.76 -26.51
C ASP A 110 -4.06 9.91 -26.90
N SER A 111 -3.91 8.59 -26.93
CA SER A 111 -5.04 7.67 -27.09
C SER A 111 -5.86 7.50 -25.80
N ILE A 112 -5.24 7.73 -24.66
CA ILE A 112 -5.85 7.64 -23.32
C ILE A 112 -6.40 8.99 -22.90
N TYR A 113 -5.58 10.04 -22.98
CA TYR A 113 -5.91 11.41 -22.59
C TYR A 113 -6.17 12.25 -23.83
N LYS A 114 -7.44 12.53 -24.11
CA LYS A 114 -7.85 13.21 -25.36
C LYS A 114 -7.47 14.69 -25.41
N THR A 115 -7.32 15.32 -24.25
CA THR A 115 -6.99 16.73 -24.14
C THR A 115 -5.75 16.94 -23.23
N ALA A 116 -5.08 18.08 -23.39
CA ALA A 116 -3.85 18.35 -22.64
C ALA A 116 -4.10 18.56 -21.14
N ASP A 117 -5.26 19.07 -20.78
CA ASP A 117 -5.69 19.31 -19.39
C ASP A 117 -5.99 18.02 -18.61
N GLN A 118 -6.43 16.98 -19.30
CA GLN A 118 -6.64 15.64 -18.70
C GLN A 118 -5.32 14.90 -18.44
N ARG A 119 -4.27 15.26 -19.13
CA ARG A 119 -2.99 14.58 -19.10
C ARG A 119 -2.12 15.05 -17.93
N PRO A 120 -1.57 14.11 -17.14
CA PRO A 120 -0.61 14.48 -16.10
C PRO A 120 0.56 15.32 -16.65
N PRO A 121 1.00 16.38 -15.95
CA PRO A 121 2.01 17.32 -16.47
C PRO A 121 3.34 16.67 -16.87
N PHE A 122 3.66 15.54 -16.25
CA PHE A 122 4.89 14.81 -16.55
C PHE A 122 4.81 13.90 -17.78
N MET A 123 3.62 13.77 -18.43
CA MET A 123 3.42 12.94 -19.62
C MET A 123 3.32 13.82 -20.87
N ALA A 124 4.02 13.46 -21.93
CA ALA A 124 3.88 14.06 -23.26
C ALA A 124 2.88 13.24 -24.12
N ALA A 125 2.24 13.89 -25.12
CA ALA A 125 1.23 13.24 -25.97
C ALA A 125 1.74 11.98 -26.67
N LYS A 126 2.98 11.98 -27.11
CA LYS A 126 3.62 10.87 -27.84
C LYS A 126 4.35 9.87 -26.93
N ASP A 127 4.29 10.04 -25.63
CA ASP A 127 4.85 9.06 -24.70
C ASP A 127 4.07 7.74 -24.82
N LYS A 128 4.75 6.64 -24.50
CA LYS A 128 4.14 5.31 -24.46
C LYS A 128 4.02 4.84 -23.03
N LEU A 129 2.80 4.54 -22.65
CA LEU A 129 2.48 3.90 -21.39
C LEU A 129 2.50 2.39 -21.59
N THR A 130 3.32 1.69 -20.82
CA THR A 130 3.39 0.22 -20.83
C THR A 130 2.76 -0.31 -19.55
N LEU A 131 1.82 -1.22 -19.72
CA LEU A 131 1.17 -1.94 -18.65
C LEU A 131 1.56 -3.41 -18.75
N THR A 132 2.19 -3.93 -17.72
CA THR A 132 2.61 -5.34 -17.64
C THR A 132 1.84 -6.03 -16.54
N PHE A 133 1.23 -7.17 -16.82
CA PHE A 133 0.55 -8.01 -15.84
C PHE A 133 1.23 -9.37 -15.73
N LYS A 134 1.24 -9.92 -14.52
CA LYS A 134 1.46 -11.33 -14.26
C LYS A 134 0.19 -11.89 -13.65
N VAL A 135 -0.47 -12.79 -14.35
CA VAL A 135 -1.62 -13.55 -13.83
C VAL A 135 -1.09 -14.56 -12.83
N LEU A 136 -1.56 -14.50 -11.60
CA LEU A 136 -1.20 -15.40 -10.51
C LEU A 136 -2.21 -16.54 -10.39
N GLU A 137 -3.50 -16.21 -10.59
CA GLU A 137 -4.59 -17.13 -10.40
C GLU A 137 -5.87 -16.61 -11.10
N ILE A 138 -6.72 -17.52 -11.56
CA ILE A 138 -8.08 -17.21 -12.00
C ILE A 138 -9.04 -17.57 -10.88
N ILE A 139 -9.76 -16.56 -10.37
CA ILE A 139 -10.75 -16.71 -9.29
C ILE A 139 -12.14 -16.87 -9.91
N GLU A 140 -12.86 -17.90 -9.50
CA GLU A 140 -14.06 -18.38 -10.18
C GLU A 140 -15.27 -17.44 -10.07
N ASN A 141 -15.45 -16.81 -8.89
CA ASN A 141 -16.63 -16.00 -8.59
C ASN A 141 -16.37 -15.05 -7.41
N GLU A 142 -17.34 -14.22 -7.07
CA GLU A 142 -17.23 -13.24 -5.98
C GLU A 142 -17.04 -13.88 -4.59
N GLU A 143 -17.59 -15.06 -4.35
CA GLU A 143 -17.40 -15.78 -3.08
C GLU A 143 -15.94 -16.21 -2.92
N ALA A 144 -15.37 -16.85 -3.95
CA ALA A 144 -13.98 -17.24 -3.98
C ALA A 144 -13.04 -16.00 -3.89
N LEU A 145 -13.43 -14.90 -4.55
CA LEU A 145 -12.70 -13.63 -4.44
C LEU A 145 -12.64 -13.12 -3.01
N ARG A 146 -13.76 -13.11 -2.28
CA ARG A 146 -13.78 -12.68 -0.87
C ARG A 146 -12.91 -13.56 0.01
N VAL A 147 -12.98 -14.88 -0.19
CA VAL A 147 -12.16 -15.83 0.57
C VAL A 147 -10.67 -15.60 0.32
N ASP A 148 -10.27 -15.44 -0.93
CA ASP A 148 -8.87 -15.21 -1.29
C ASP A 148 -8.36 -13.86 -0.77
N GLN A 149 -9.16 -12.79 -0.90
CA GLN A 149 -8.83 -11.48 -0.35
C GLN A 149 -8.62 -11.52 1.17
N GLN A 150 -9.52 -12.21 1.90
CA GLN A 150 -9.39 -12.34 3.34
C GLN A 150 -8.15 -13.15 3.73
N ALA A 151 -7.88 -14.25 3.05
CA ALA A 151 -6.69 -15.07 3.29
C ALA A 151 -5.40 -14.26 3.03
N LEU A 152 -5.39 -13.43 1.98
CA LEU A 152 -4.27 -12.57 1.64
C LEU A 152 -4.03 -11.49 2.72
N LEU A 153 -5.10 -10.85 3.22
CA LEU A 153 -5.02 -9.88 4.32
C LEU A 153 -4.49 -10.51 5.61
N GLU A 154 -4.98 -11.69 5.97
CA GLU A 154 -4.51 -12.40 7.16
C GLU A 154 -3.05 -12.87 7.03
N LYS A 155 -2.65 -13.26 5.83
CA LYS A 155 -1.24 -13.57 5.54
C LYS A 155 -0.36 -12.33 5.72
N GLN A 156 -0.75 -11.20 5.14
CA GLN A 156 -0.03 -9.93 5.25
C GLN A 156 0.14 -9.50 6.72
N LYS A 157 -0.94 -9.51 7.50
CA LYS A 157 -0.88 -9.21 8.94
C LYS A 157 0.12 -10.09 9.69
N LYS A 158 0.15 -11.39 9.41
CA LYS A 158 1.08 -12.32 10.06
C LYS A 158 2.53 -12.05 9.65
N GLU A 159 2.77 -11.73 8.39
CA GLU A 159 4.10 -11.40 7.88
C GLU A 159 4.61 -10.11 8.51
N GLU A 160 3.80 -9.05 8.56
CA GLU A 160 4.16 -7.77 9.19
C GLU A 160 4.46 -7.91 10.68
N VAL A 161 3.63 -8.66 11.41
CA VAL A 161 3.89 -8.94 12.84
C VAL A 161 5.22 -9.66 13.01
N LYS A 162 5.50 -10.67 12.18
CA LYS A 162 6.78 -11.41 12.23
C LYS A 162 7.96 -10.50 11.91
N GLU A 163 7.87 -9.62 10.92
CA GLU A 163 8.92 -8.66 10.59
C GLU A 163 9.22 -7.71 11.77
N ILE A 164 8.17 -7.26 12.47
CA ILE A 164 8.35 -6.43 13.67
C ILE A 164 9.01 -7.24 14.78
N GLU A 165 8.58 -8.47 15.05
CA GLU A 165 9.19 -9.35 16.05
C GLU A 165 10.68 -9.59 15.76
N GLU A 166 11.05 -9.83 14.50
CA GLU A 166 12.43 -9.98 14.05
C GLU A 166 13.25 -8.70 14.25
N TYR A 167 12.65 -7.54 13.93
CA TYR A 167 13.28 -6.23 14.16
C TYR A 167 13.55 -5.98 15.65
N LEU A 168 12.56 -6.23 16.50
CA LEU A 168 12.67 -6.06 17.95
C LEU A 168 13.75 -6.97 18.54
N ALA A 169 13.75 -8.24 18.14
CA ALA A 169 14.75 -9.22 18.58
C ALA A 169 16.17 -8.84 18.15
N LYS A 170 16.35 -8.43 16.89
CA LYS A 170 17.65 -8.00 16.33
C LYS A 170 18.22 -6.79 17.07
N ASN A 171 17.37 -5.90 17.55
CA ASN A 171 17.77 -4.65 18.23
C ASN A 171 17.73 -4.79 19.75
N ASN A 172 17.45 -5.97 20.32
CA ASN A 172 17.30 -6.22 21.75
C ASN A 172 16.24 -5.32 22.43
N ILE A 173 15.14 -5.06 21.73
CA ILE A 173 14.04 -4.21 22.21
C ILE A 173 13.00 -5.09 22.88
N GLN A 174 12.60 -4.70 24.12
CA GLN A 174 11.49 -5.33 24.83
C GLN A 174 10.23 -4.51 24.59
N ALA A 175 9.24 -5.09 23.92
CA ALA A 175 7.96 -4.44 23.63
C ALA A 175 6.80 -5.40 23.94
N GLN A 176 5.70 -4.84 24.44
CA GLN A 176 4.45 -5.57 24.65
C GLN A 176 3.62 -5.51 23.39
N LYS A 177 3.15 -6.67 22.91
CA LYS A 177 2.22 -6.76 21.78
C LYS A 177 0.79 -6.60 22.29
N THR A 178 0.02 -5.74 21.66
CA THR A 178 -1.41 -5.57 21.89
C THR A 178 -2.24 -6.64 21.18
N GLU A 179 -3.53 -6.72 21.46
CA GLU A 179 -4.43 -7.68 20.80
C GLU A 179 -4.54 -7.45 19.30
N LYS A 180 -4.50 -6.20 18.83
CA LYS A 180 -4.60 -5.88 17.40
C LYS A 180 -3.27 -6.06 16.66
N GLY A 181 -2.15 -6.08 17.36
CA GLY A 181 -0.83 -6.35 16.79
C GLY A 181 0.15 -5.19 16.81
N THR A 182 -0.18 -4.06 17.43
CA THR A 182 0.78 -2.99 17.71
C THR A 182 1.77 -3.45 18.79
N PHE A 183 3.06 -3.16 18.64
CA PHE A 183 4.04 -3.41 19.67
C PHE A 183 4.40 -2.11 20.37
N VAL A 184 4.40 -2.12 21.70
CA VAL A 184 4.59 -0.95 22.53
C VAL A 184 5.80 -1.15 23.44
N GLN A 185 6.82 -0.34 23.25
CA GLN A 185 7.94 -0.23 24.16
C GLN A 185 7.68 0.96 25.11
N ILE A 186 7.43 0.66 26.37
CA ILE A 186 7.24 1.69 27.43
C ILE A 186 8.59 2.03 28.02
N GLU A 187 9.07 3.24 27.80
CA GLU A 187 10.29 3.79 28.43
C GLU A 187 9.96 4.45 29.77
N THR A 188 8.84 5.16 29.83
CA THR A 188 8.28 5.76 31.04
C THR A 188 6.77 5.56 31.01
N PRO A 189 6.17 4.86 31.97
CA PRO A 189 4.72 4.56 31.92
C PRO A 189 3.82 5.80 32.15
N GLY A 190 4.37 6.86 32.75
CA GLY A 190 3.60 7.99 33.24
C GLY A 190 2.89 7.69 34.56
N THR A 191 2.42 8.75 35.26
CA THR A 191 1.76 8.61 36.54
C THR A 191 0.38 9.31 36.61
N GLY A 192 0.02 10.05 35.55
CA GLY A 192 -1.25 10.77 35.46
C GLY A 192 -2.41 9.88 34.99
N PRO A 193 -3.51 10.50 34.54
CA PRO A 193 -4.66 9.76 33.99
C PRO A 193 -4.28 8.83 32.87
N ALA A 194 -4.97 7.70 32.75
CA ALA A 194 -4.76 6.71 31.69
C ALA A 194 -5.39 7.18 30.38
N ALA A 195 -4.77 6.78 29.26
CA ALA A 195 -5.29 7.03 27.91
C ALA A 195 -6.42 6.04 27.58
N ASP A 196 -7.48 6.06 28.37
CA ASP A 196 -8.62 5.16 28.23
C ASP A 196 -9.54 5.58 27.08
N SER A 197 -10.41 4.66 26.67
CA SER A 197 -11.43 4.93 25.65
C SER A 197 -12.28 6.15 26.00
N GLY A 198 -12.49 7.03 25.02
CA GLY A 198 -13.24 8.28 25.19
C GLY A 198 -12.43 9.44 25.80
N LYS A 199 -11.19 9.25 26.17
CA LYS A 199 -10.28 10.34 26.62
C LYS A 199 -9.62 11.01 25.43
N ALA A 200 -9.44 12.32 25.50
CA ALA A 200 -8.59 13.09 24.60
C ALA A 200 -7.14 13.00 25.07
N VAL A 201 -6.28 12.50 24.21
CA VAL A 201 -4.85 12.31 24.47
C VAL A 201 -4.06 13.30 23.63
N HIS A 202 -3.17 14.06 24.29
CA HIS A 202 -2.28 15.02 23.67
C HIS A 202 -0.91 14.39 23.51
N VAL A 203 -0.41 14.30 22.28
CA VAL A 203 0.79 13.52 21.96
C VAL A 203 1.82 14.36 21.23
N LEU A 204 3.05 14.35 21.74
CA LEU A 204 4.23 14.70 20.98
C LEU A 204 4.78 13.44 20.34
N TYR A 205 5.18 13.54 19.06
CA TYR A 205 5.62 12.36 18.32
C TYR A 205 6.67 12.63 17.25
N THR A 206 7.37 11.57 16.86
CA THR A 206 8.17 11.52 15.66
C THR A 206 7.96 10.19 14.97
N GLY A 207 7.37 10.23 13.77
CA GLY A 207 7.13 9.06 12.92
C GLY A 207 8.34 8.74 12.04
N LYS A 208 8.74 7.46 12.02
CA LYS A 208 9.92 6.96 11.30
C LYS A 208 9.63 5.63 10.60
N THR A 209 10.35 5.36 9.52
CA THR A 209 10.49 3.99 9.02
C THR A 209 11.43 3.18 9.92
N PHE A 210 11.45 1.86 9.78
CA PHE A 210 12.39 1.01 10.51
C PHE A 210 13.86 1.24 10.12
N GLU A 211 14.10 1.88 8.98
CA GLU A 211 15.43 2.35 8.56
C GLU A 211 15.83 3.68 9.25
N GLY A 212 14.93 4.27 10.04
CA GLY A 212 15.16 5.51 10.79
C GLY A 212 14.86 6.80 10.03
N LYS A 213 14.28 6.71 8.81
CA LYS A 213 13.89 7.88 8.03
C LYS A 213 12.65 8.53 8.66
N VAL A 214 12.80 9.77 9.14
CA VAL A 214 11.69 10.56 9.67
C VAL A 214 10.77 10.99 8.52
N PHE A 215 9.46 10.83 8.71
CA PHE A 215 8.47 11.24 7.73
C PHE A 215 7.46 12.25 8.28
N ASP A 216 7.33 12.36 9.61
CA ASP A 216 6.45 13.31 10.27
C ASP A 216 6.85 13.53 11.72
N SER A 217 6.70 14.76 12.25
CA SER A 217 7.03 15.07 13.64
C SER A 217 6.38 16.39 14.07
N ASN A 218 5.87 16.45 15.30
CA ASN A 218 5.50 17.70 15.95
C ASN A 218 6.52 18.16 17.01
N VAL A 219 7.63 17.42 17.15
CA VAL A 219 8.78 17.81 17.97
C VAL A 219 9.81 18.58 17.15
N ASP A 220 10.01 18.18 15.90
CA ASP A 220 10.85 18.89 14.94
C ASP A 220 10.02 19.97 14.24
N THR A 221 10.34 21.23 14.53
CA THR A 221 9.63 22.40 14.01
C THR A 221 9.71 22.56 12.48
N SER A 222 10.64 21.86 11.81
CA SER A 222 10.75 21.89 10.35
C SER A 222 9.54 21.27 9.64
N PHE A 223 8.75 20.45 10.33
CA PHE A 223 7.49 19.88 9.81
C PHE A 223 6.29 20.85 9.90
N GLY A 224 6.43 22.00 10.58
CA GLY A 224 5.47 23.11 10.52
C GLY A 224 4.22 22.97 11.40
N HIS A 225 4.14 21.96 12.28
CA HIS A 225 3.02 21.74 13.21
C HIS A 225 3.51 21.34 14.61
N PRO A 226 4.13 22.26 15.37
CA PRO A 226 4.80 21.95 16.64
C PRO A 226 3.83 21.70 17.82
N GLU A 227 2.52 21.85 17.60
CA GLU A 227 1.54 21.64 18.67
C GLU A 227 1.31 20.14 18.94
N PRO A 228 1.03 19.74 20.19
CA PRO A 228 0.66 18.37 20.49
C PRO A 228 -0.52 17.90 19.65
N TYR A 229 -0.40 16.74 19.04
CA TYR A 229 -1.51 16.14 18.31
C TYR A 229 -2.57 15.62 19.29
N VAL A 230 -3.83 16.00 19.09
CA VAL A 230 -4.93 15.62 19.96
C VAL A 230 -5.82 14.60 19.26
N LEU A 231 -5.97 13.43 19.87
CA LEU A 231 -6.91 12.43 19.42
C LEU A 231 -7.78 11.91 20.56
N VAL A 232 -9.00 11.50 20.25
CA VAL A 232 -9.87 10.84 21.21
C VAL A 232 -9.79 9.33 21.01
N ILE A 233 -9.36 8.61 22.02
CA ILE A 233 -9.19 7.15 21.97
C ILE A 233 -10.53 6.47 21.66
N GLY A 234 -10.56 5.65 20.62
CA GLY A 234 -11.73 4.92 20.14
C GLY A 234 -12.53 5.65 19.05
N GLN A 235 -12.15 6.87 18.66
CA GLN A 235 -12.88 7.66 17.63
C GLN A 235 -12.17 7.72 16.28
N ARG A 236 -11.12 6.91 16.06
CA ARG A 236 -10.37 6.87 14.80
C ARG A 236 -9.83 8.22 14.35
N GLY A 237 -9.36 9.04 15.29
CA GLY A 237 -8.73 10.34 15.01
C GLY A 237 -7.31 10.23 14.44
N ALA A 238 -6.72 9.04 14.41
CA ALA A 238 -5.40 8.73 13.87
C ALA A 238 -5.40 7.33 13.24
N ILE A 239 -4.22 6.83 12.83
CA ILE A 239 -4.05 5.44 12.40
C ILE A 239 -4.41 4.48 13.54
N GLU A 240 -4.94 3.30 13.19
CA GLU A 240 -5.49 2.36 14.17
C GLU A 240 -4.45 1.90 15.20
N GLY A 241 -3.18 1.76 14.79
CA GLY A 241 -2.08 1.41 15.69
C GLY A 241 -1.82 2.42 16.81
N TRP A 242 -2.13 3.71 16.60
CA TRP A 242 -2.07 4.70 17.66
C TRP A 242 -3.20 4.49 18.68
N ASP A 243 -4.40 4.32 18.19
CA ASP A 243 -5.57 4.09 19.03
C ASP A 243 -5.43 2.82 19.90
N ASP A 244 -4.75 1.82 19.35
CA ASP A 244 -4.45 0.55 20.01
C ASP A 244 -3.28 0.68 21.01
N GLY A 245 -2.16 1.28 20.59
CA GLY A 245 -0.94 1.33 21.40
C GLY A 245 -0.97 2.37 22.52
N LEU A 246 -1.59 3.54 22.30
CA LEU A 246 -1.63 4.62 23.28
C LEU A 246 -2.39 4.24 24.57
N ARG A 247 -3.30 3.27 24.52
CA ARG A 247 -4.03 2.75 25.70
C ARG A 247 -3.11 2.19 26.79
N LEU A 248 -1.87 1.86 26.46
CA LEU A 248 -0.88 1.39 27.43
C LEU A 248 -0.15 2.51 28.14
N PHE A 249 -0.41 3.77 27.78
CA PHE A 249 0.23 4.94 28.38
C PHE A 249 -0.70 5.69 29.35
N ARG A 250 -0.06 6.51 30.15
CA ARG A 250 -0.68 7.51 31.03
C ARG A 250 -0.10 8.88 30.72
N LYS A 251 -0.73 9.95 31.15
CA LYS A 251 -0.12 11.30 31.11
C LYS A 251 1.29 11.27 31.73
N GLY A 252 2.25 11.84 31.01
CA GLY A 252 3.68 11.81 31.31
C GLY A 252 4.40 10.55 30.79
N GLY A 253 3.70 9.66 30.14
CA GLY A 253 4.26 8.45 29.55
C GLY A 253 5.07 8.72 28.29
N LYS A 254 6.17 7.96 28.11
CA LYS A 254 7.05 8.01 26.94
C LYS A 254 7.39 6.60 26.48
N GLY A 255 7.58 6.45 25.18
CA GLY A 255 7.97 5.18 24.60
C GLY A 255 7.88 5.17 23.10
N LYS A 256 7.78 3.96 22.52
CA LYS A 256 7.71 3.77 21.10
C LYS A 256 6.58 2.81 20.72
N LEU A 257 5.94 3.13 19.61
CA LEU A 257 5.00 2.24 18.94
C LEU A 257 5.66 1.66 17.69
N TYR A 258 5.60 0.36 17.51
CA TYR A 258 5.97 -0.33 16.26
C TYR A 258 4.68 -0.88 15.67
N ILE A 259 4.28 -0.33 14.55
CA ILE A 259 2.93 -0.48 14.02
C ILE A 259 2.98 -1.23 12.70
N PRO A 260 2.31 -2.39 12.59
CA PRO A 260 2.12 -3.06 11.31
C PRO A 260 1.46 -2.11 10.31
N SER A 261 1.86 -2.19 9.06
CA SER A 261 1.30 -1.32 8.02
C SER A 261 -0.22 -1.38 7.95
N MET A 262 -0.80 -2.56 8.17
CA MET A 262 -2.25 -2.77 8.17
C MET A 262 -3.00 -2.05 9.30
N LEU A 263 -2.30 -1.61 10.34
CA LEU A 263 -2.81 -0.73 11.40
C LEU A 263 -2.37 0.73 11.21
N ALA A 264 -1.69 1.03 10.11
CA ALA A 264 -1.23 2.36 9.72
C ALA A 264 -1.87 2.78 8.38
N TYR A 265 -1.09 2.81 7.30
CA TYR A 265 -1.54 3.29 5.99
C TYR A 265 -1.79 2.16 4.99
N GLY A 266 -1.41 0.92 5.33
CA GLY A 266 -1.59 -0.25 4.46
C GLY A 266 -1.02 -0.06 3.06
N GLY A 267 -1.80 -0.43 2.05
CA GLY A 267 -1.43 -0.28 0.64
C GLY A 267 -1.57 1.13 0.08
N ASN A 268 -2.08 2.10 0.85
CA ASN A 268 -2.42 3.45 0.39
C ASN A 268 -1.73 4.54 1.22
N PRO A 269 -0.40 4.66 1.17
CA PRO A 269 0.30 5.73 1.85
C PRO A 269 -0.14 7.10 1.32
N PRO A 270 -0.07 8.17 2.13
CA PRO A 270 -0.33 9.52 1.68
C PRO A 270 0.54 9.90 0.47
N GLN A 271 0.01 10.73 -0.41
CA GLN A 271 0.77 11.16 -1.58
C GLN A 271 2.05 11.92 -1.16
N GLY A 272 3.19 11.48 -1.68
CA GLY A 272 4.49 12.04 -1.32
C GLY A 272 5.09 11.50 -0.02
N ALA A 273 4.44 10.55 0.64
CA ALA A 273 5.02 9.88 1.80
C ALA A 273 6.39 9.27 1.44
N PRO A 274 7.40 9.41 2.31
CA PRO A 274 8.73 8.90 2.02
C PRO A 274 8.90 7.41 2.41
N PHE A 275 7.81 6.68 2.50
CA PHE A 275 7.73 5.24 2.75
C PHE A 275 6.82 4.55 1.73
N LYS A 276 6.99 3.24 1.59
CA LYS A 276 6.30 2.42 0.58
C LYS A 276 4.93 1.94 1.05
N PRO A 277 4.05 1.50 0.14
CA PRO A 277 2.90 0.68 0.50
C PRO A 277 3.33 -0.52 1.36
N PHE A 278 2.52 -0.87 2.34
CA PHE A 278 2.75 -1.98 3.27
C PHE A 278 4.06 -1.88 4.07
N GLU A 279 4.56 -0.68 4.34
CA GLU A 279 5.74 -0.47 5.19
C GLU A 279 5.32 -0.32 6.65
N ASN A 280 5.95 -1.13 7.53
CA ASN A 280 5.78 -1.03 8.98
C ASN A 280 6.41 0.26 9.49
N LEU A 281 5.76 0.92 10.44
CA LEU A 281 6.18 2.23 10.93
C LEU A 281 6.48 2.22 12.43
N MET A 282 7.36 3.13 12.82
CA MET A 282 7.72 3.35 14.20
C MET A 282 7.42 4.79 14.59
N PHE A 283 6.90 4.99 15.81
CA PHE A 283 6.66 6.34 16.38
C PHE A 283 7.31 6.44 17.74
N ASP A 284 8.16 7.43 17.92
CA ASP A 284 8.53 7.90 19.26
C ASP A 284 7.34 8.70 19.80
N ILE A 285 6.92 8.44 21.04
CA ILE A 285 5.69 8.97 21.63
C ILE A 285 5.99 9.58 23.00
N GLU A 286 5.40 10.77 23.25
CA GLU A 286 5.26 11.35 24.58
C GLU A 286 3.81 11.81 24.81
N VAL A 287 3.14 11.21 25.78
CA VAL A 287 1.78 11.60 26.19
C VAL A 287 1.87 12.77 27.16
N VAL A 288 1.69 13.98 26.67
CA VAL A 288 1.86 15.20 27.47
C VAL A 288 0.63 15.53 28.32
N ASP A 289 -0.57 15.17 27.82
CA ASP A 289 -1.80 15.33 28.58
C ASP A 289 -2.86 14.28 28.24
N VAL A 290 -3.75 14.01 29.18
CA VAL A 290 -4.95 13.18 29.01
C VAL A 290 -6.11 13.89 29.70
N THR A 291 -7.11 14.27 28.91
CA THR A 291 -8.27 15.03 29.37
C THR A 291 -9.58 14.33 28.98
N ASP A 292 -10.70 14.82 29.49
CA ASP A 292 -11.99 14.40 28.97
C ASP A 292 -12.15 14.88 27.52
N ALA A 293 -12.74 14.02 26.67
CA ALA A 293 -13.04 14.46 25.32
C ALA A 293 -14.03 15.63 25.36
N PRO A 294 -13.87 16.62 24.45
CA PRO A 294 -14.86 17.68 24.31
C PRO A 294 -16.26 17.08 24.16
N ALA A 295 -17.23 17.61 24.90
CA ALA A 295 -18.62 17.19 24.73
C ALA A 295 -18.97 17.33 23.25
N GLN A 296 -19.43 16.25 22.62
CA GLN A 296 -19.96 16.33 21.26
C GLN A 296 -21.08 17.35 21.28
N GLN A 297 -20.91 18.46 20.58
CA GLN A 297 -22.05 19.37 20.36
C GLN A 297 -23.14 18.54 19.71
N PRO A 298 -24.38 18.56 20.23
CA PRO A 298 -25.50 17.90 19.60
C PRO A 298 -25.55 18.40 18.16
N GLY A 299 -25.29 17.50 17.19
CA GLY A 299 -25.36 17.86 15.78
C GLY A 299 -26.74 18.48 15.50
N PHE A 300 -26.78 19.60 14.80
CA PHE A 300 -28.01 20.16 14.31
C PHE A 300 -28.77 19.05 13.57
N PRO A 301 -30.06 18.79 13.91
CA PRO A 301 -30.85 17.80 13.19
C PRO A 301 -30.90 18.17 11.71
N GLY A 302 -30.24 17.41 10.84
CA GLY A 302 -30.28 17.64 9.39
C GLY A 302 -28.93 17.75 8.66
N GLN A 303 -27.78 17.75 9.34
CA GLN A 303 -26.49 17.63 8.62
C GLN A 303 -26.09 16.16 8.46
N PRO A 304 -25.86 15.68 7.21
CA PRO A 304 -25.28 14.37 7.01
C PRO A 304 -23.86 14.35 7.57
N PRO A 305 -23.36 13.19 8.06
CA PRO A 305 -22.02 13.07 8.59
C PRO A 305 -21.01 13.45 7.50
N THR A 306 -20.15 14.41 7.78
CA THR A 306 -18.99 14.72 6.93
C THR A 306 -18.08 13.49 6.89
N ARG A 307 -17.94 12.93 5.69
CA ARG A 307 -17.02 11.83 5.38
C ARG A 307 -15.60 12.35 5.28
#